data_f3a589d7fb2e288f50f2996d2b1e1e2c
#
_entry.id   f3a589d7fb2e288f50f2996d2b1e1e2c
#
_cell.length_a   1.000
_cell.length_b   1.000
_cell.length_c   1.000
_cell.angle_alpha   90.00
_cell.angle_beta   90.00
_cell.angle_gamma   90.00
#
_symmetry.space_group_name_H-M   'P 1'
#
loop_
_entity.id
_entity.type
_entity.pdbx_description
1 polymer ?
#
loop_
_entity_poly.entity_id
_entity_poly.type
_entity_poly.pdbx_seq_one_letter_code
_entity_poly.pdbx_strand_id
1 'polypeptide(L)'
;MATQFRGVIPPVVTPLTADGEVDKVSFARSLNRMIDAGVDGLFTLGSSGEVAFSTDARRREIIQTVMEIVDGRVPVFVGCIDTETNRVIEHAKEAKELGASAIVATCPFYALGGLPEIERHFRLIHEAVPELPLFAYDIPVCVHTKLPGGLLVKLGQEGVLAGVKDSSNDDVAFRFLVDDNAKAGHPLTLLTGQEVVVDGAYMAGADGSVPGLANVEATGY
;
A
#
# COMPACT_ATOMS: atom_id res chain seq x y z
N MET A 1 -1.39 12.39 -15.21
CA MET A 1 -2.63 11.56 -15.21
C MET A 1 -3.38 11.89 -13.93
N ALA A 2 -4.70 12.08 -13.99
CA ALA A 2 -5.48 12.33 -12.79
C ALA A 2 -5.31 11.18 -11.81
N THR A 3 -5.18 11.49 -10.53
CA THR A 3 -5.05 10.51 -9.42
C THR A 3 -6.22 9.52 -9.48
N GLN A 4 -5.93 8.30 -9.93
CA GLN A 4 -6.92 7.22 -10.03
C GLN A 4 -7.30 6.66 -8.64
N PHE A 5 -6.41 6.83 -7.66
CA PHE A 5 -6.55 6.29 -6.33
C PHE A 5 -6.57 7.41 -5.29
N ARG A 6 -7.69 7.58 -4.61
CA ARG A 6 -7.90 8.60 -3.57
C ARG A 6 -8.96 8.16 -2.57
N GLY A 7 -9.15 8.92 -1.51
CA GLY A 7 -10.15 8.63 -0.50
C GLY A 7 -9.69 7.59 0.53
N VAL A 8 -10.58 6.75 0.99
CA VAL A 8 -10.37 5.82 2.11
C VAL A 8 -10.06 4.42 1.60
N ILE A 9 -8.85 3.92 1.86
CA ILE A 9 -8.34 2.62 1.38
C ILE A 9 -7.85 1.80 2.59
N PRO A 10 -8.74 1.14 3.37
CA PRO A 10 -8.36 0.42 4.57
C PRO A 10 -7.33 -0.70 4.33
N PRO A 11 -6.32 -0.84 5.23
CA PRO A 11 -5.43 -1.98 5.23
C PRO A 11 -6.14 -3.15 5.89
N VAL A 12 -6.72 -4.05 5.09
CA VAL A 12 -7.58 -5.12 5.58
C VAL A 12 -6.82 -6.13 6.44
N VAL A 13 -7.42 -6.53 7.55
CA VAL A 13 -6.92 -7.65 8.37
C VAL A 13 -7.20 -8.97 7.66
N THR A 14 -6.36 -9.97 7.87
CA THR A 14 -6.57 -11.33 7.37
C THR A 14 -7.12 -12.22 8.48
N PRO A 15 -8.44 -12.53 8.49
CA PRO A 15 -9.00 -13.43 9.48
C PRO A 15 -8.45 -14.85 9.30
N LEU A 16 -8.06 -15.48 10.41
CA LEU A 16 -7.59 -16.85 10.43
C LEU A 16 -8.48 -17.71 11.34
N THR A 17 -8.58 -18.99 11.01
CA THR A 17 -9.19 -20.02 11.87
C THR A 17 -8.27 -20.31 13.06
N ALA A 18 -8.75 -21.08 14.02
CA ALA A 18 -7.93 -21.54 15.15
C ALA A 18 -6.72 -22.39 14.72
N ASP A 19 -6.80 -23.03 13.56
CA ASP A 19 -5.72 -23.84 12.99
C ASP A 19 -4.76 -22.99 12.10
N GLY A 20 -5.02 -21.68 11.99
CA GLY A 20 -4.18 -20.74 11.24
C GLY A 20 -4.46 -20.69 9.74
N GLU A 21 -5.55 -21.29 9.26
CA GLU A 21 -5.98 -21.20 7.86
C GLU A 21 -6.78 -19.91 7.60
N VAL A 22 -6.87 -19.46 6.36
CA VAL A 22 -7.65 -18.26 6.00
C VAL A 22 -9.15 -18.52 6.26
N ASP A 23 -9.75 -17.76 7.17
CA ASP A 23 -11.19 -17.78 7.41
C ASP A 23 -11.94 -16.96 6.34
N LYS A 24 -12.23 -17.59 5.22
CA LYS A 24 -12.89 -16.96 4.08
C LYS A 24 -14.27 -16.39 4.41
N VAL A 25 -14.99 -17.00 5.37
CA VAL A 25 -16.33 -16.53 5.78
C VAL A 25 -16.22 -15.20 6.54
N SER A 26 -15.34 -15.14 7.53
CA SER A 26 -15.10 -13.89 8.27
C SER A 26 -14.47 -12.83 7.37
N PHE A 27 -13.61 -13.24 6.43
CA PHE A 27 -13.00 -12.32 5.47
C PHE A 27 -14.04 -11.68 4.55
N ALA A 28 -14.96 -12.50 3.97
CA ALA A 28 -16.06 -12.00 3.16
C ALA A 28 -16.95 -11.02 3.92
N ARG A 29 -17.27 -11.32 5.18
CA ARG A 29 -18.06 -10.42 6.04
C ARG A 29 -17.36 -9.08 6.26
N SER A 30 -16.05 -9.09 6.54
CA SER A 30 -15.26 -7.88 6.79
C SER A 30 -15.15 -7.03 5.53
N LEU A 31 -14.78 -7.63 4.39
CA LEU A 31 -14.61 -6.92 3.12
C LEU A 31 -15.94 -6.31 2.64
N ASN A 32 -17.03 -7.07 2.66
CA ASN A 32 -18.35 -6.56 2.26
C ASN A 32 -18.79 -5.40 3.14
N ARG A 33 -18.61 -5.50 4.47
CA ARG A 33 -18.95 -4.40 5.39
C ARG A 33 -18.21 -3.11 5.05
N MET A 34 -16.91 -3.17 4.72
CA MET A 34 -16.13 -1.99 4.33
C MET A 34 -16.61 -1.43 2.99
N ILE A 35 -16.86 -2.29 2.00
CA ILE A 35 -17.36 -1.87 0.68
C ILE A 35 -18.76 -1.22 0.82
N ASP A 36 -19.65 -1.82 1.61
CA ASP A 36 -21.00 -1.29 1.86
C ASP A 36 -20.96 0.04 2.62
N ALA A 37 -19.92 0.29 3.41
CA ALA A 37 -19.67 1.57 4.07
C ALA A 37 -19.14 2.66 3.11
N GLY A 38 -18.79 2.30 1.87
CA GLY A 38 -18.40 3.25 0.83
C GLY A 38 -16.91 3.56 0.76
N VAL A 39 -16.04 2.62 1.18
CA VAL A 39 -14.59 2.81 1.01
C VAL A 39 -14.20 2.87 -0.47
N ASP A 40 -13.17 3.65 -0.79
CA ASP A 40 -12.71 3.90 -2.16
C ASP A 40 -11.76 2.82 -2.70
N GLY A 41 -11.31 1.91 -1.85
CA GLY A 41 -10.44 0.78 -2.20
C GLY A 41 -10.14 -0.09 -1.00
N LEU A 42 -9.39 -1.17 -1.21
CA LEU A 42 -8.94 -2.07 -0.15
C LEU A 42 -7.45 -2.38 -0.31
N PHE A 43 -6.71 -2.43 0.78
CA PHE A 43 -5.29 -2.77 0.77
C PHE A 43 -5.05 -4.09 1.53
N THR A 44 -4.87 -5.19 0.80
CA THR A 44 -4.56 -6.52 1.35
C THR A 44 -3.06 -6.76 1.46
N LEU A 45 -2.65 -7.70 2.32
CA LEU A 45 -1.24 -8.05 2.55
C LEU A 45 -0.36 -6.85 2.94
N GLY A 46 -0.95 -5.87 3.66
CA GLY A 46 -0.18 -4.87 4.39
C GLY A 46 0.26 -5.39 5.77
N SER A 47 0.79 -4.49 6.61
CA SER A 47 1.18 -4.84 7.99
C SER A 47 -0.02 -5.34 8.82
N SER A 48 -1.19 -4.68 8.70
CA SER A 48 -2.43 -5.13 9.35
C SER A 48 -2.94 -6.48 8.80
N GLY A 49 -2.61 -6.81 7.55
CA GLY A 49 -2.92 -8.08 6.91
C GLY A 49 -1.92 -9.19 7.23
N GLU A 50 -0.96 -8.93 8.14
CA GLU A 50 0.03 -9.89 8.62
C GLU A 50 0.90 -10.52 7.51
N VAL A 51 1.24 -9.71 6.49
CA VAL A 51 2.02 -10.16 5.33
C VAL A 51 3.32 -10.87 5.71
N ALA A 52 4.02 -10.37 6.74
CA ALA A 52 5.31 -10.92 7.19
C ALA A 52 5.19 -12.33 7.81
N PHE A 53 3.99 -12.72 8.26
CA PHE A 53 3.72 -14.05 8.84
C PHE A 53 3.11 -15.03 7.84
N SER A 54 2.85 -14.57 6.61
CA SER A 54 2.22 -15.40 5.57
C SER A 54 3.27 -16.07 4.69
N THR A 55 3.15 -17.37 4.47
CA THR A 55 3.90 -18.09 3.44
C THR A 55 3.48 -17.62 2.06
N ASP A 56 4.31 -17.88 1.04
CA ASP A 56 3.98 -17.47 -0.33
C ASP A 56 2.66 -18.10 -0.81
N ALA A 57 2.43 -19.39 -0.46
CA ALA A 57 1.15 -20.06 -0.78
C ALA A 57 -0.05 -19.39 -0.10
N ARG A 58 0.10 -18.96 1.17
CA ARG A 58 -0.97 -18.23 1.88
C ARG A 58 -1.18 -16.84 1.29
N ARG A 59 -0.12 -16.11 0.90
CA ARG A 59 -0.25 -14.82 0.20
C ARG A 59 -1.09 -14.96 -1.06
N ARG A 60 -0.81 -15.99 -1.87
CA ARG A 60 -1.60 -16.28 -3.07
C ARG A 60 -3.07 -16.57 -2.74
N GLU A 61 -3.33 -17.41 -1.75
CA GLU A 61 -4.69 -17.71 -1.30
C GLU A 61 -5.44 -16.46 -0.83
N ILE A 62 -4.78 -15.58 -0.06
CA ILE A 62 -5.35 -14.31 0.40
C ILE A 62 -5.73 -13.43 -0.79
N ILE A 63 -4.84 -13.24 -1.77
CA ILE A 63 -5.12 -12.41 -2.94
C ILE A 63 -6.32 -12.99 -3.71
N GLN A 64 -6.31 -14.28 -4.02
CA GLN A 64 -7.41 -14.95 -4.71
C GLN A 64 -8.75 -14.75 -3.99
N THR A 65 -8.76 -14.99 -2.67
CA THR A 65 -9.95 -14.82 -1.84
C THR A 65 -10.47 -13.38 -1.84
N VAL A 66 -9.57 -12.40 -1.73
CA VAL A 66 -9.96 -10.98 -1.77
C VAL A 66 -10.51 -10.62 -3.14
N MET A 67 -9.84 -11.03 -4.22
CA MET A 67 -10.30 -10.72 -5.58
C MET A 67 -11.66 -11.35 -5.91
N GLU A 68 -11.88 -12.59 -5.49
CA GLU A 68 -13.17 -13.27 -5.63
C GLU A 68 -14.29 -12.54 -4.86
N ILE A 69 -14.02 -12.12 -3.62
CA ILE A 69 -15.02 -11.44 -2.79
C ILE A 69 -15.31 -10.03 -3.30
N VAL A 70 -14.26 -9.29 -3.65
CA VAL A 70 -14.39 -7.89 -4.10
C VAL A 70 -15.09 -7.80 -5.46
N ASP A 71 -14.82 -8.73 -6.35
CA ASP A 71 -15.46 -8.84 -7.68
C ASP A 71 -15.53 -7.51 -8.44
N GLY A 72 -14.42 -6.77 -8.45
CA GLY A 72 -14.28 -5.51 -9.18
C GLY A 72 -15.06 -4.32 -8.60
N ARG A 73 -15.71 -4.45 -7.44
CA ARG A 73 -16.52 -3.36 -6.85
C ARG A 73 -15.70 -2.16 -6.42
N VAL A 74 -14.47 -2.39 -5.96
CA VAL A 74 -13.50 -1.35 -5.59
C VAL A 74 -12.10 -1.79 -6.01
N PRO A 75 -11.14 -0.86 -6.21
CA PRO A 75 -9.75 -1.23 -6.49
C PRO A 75 -9.11 -1.96 -5.30
N VAL A 76 -8.28 -2.96 -5.63
CA VAL A 76 -7.53 -3.74 -4.64
C VAL A 76 -6.03 -3.46 -4.79
N PHE A 77 -5.42 -2.96 -3.72
CA PHE A 77 -3.98 -2.82 -3.55
C PHE A 77 -3.44 -4.09 -2.91
N VAL A 78 -2.33 -4.58 -3.42
CA VAL A 78 -1.68 -5.79 -2.88
C VAL A 78 -0.29 -5.46 -2.35
N GLY A 79 -0.03 -5.81 -1.09
CA GLY A 79 1.28 -5.67 -0.47
C GLY A 79 2.27 -6.71 -1.01
N CYS A 80 3.27 -6.23 -1.75
CA CYS A 80 4.40 -7.01 -2.22
C CYS A 80 5.60 -6.71 -1.32
N ILE A 81 5.52 -7.13 -0.06
CA ILE A 81 6.47 -6.77 1.01
C ILE A 81 7.35 -7.97 1.33
N ASP A 82 8.65 -7.81 1.10
CA ASP A 82 9.66 -8.82 1.44
C ASP A 82 11.03 -8.17 1.64
N THR A 83 12.00 -8.94 2.09
CA THR A 83 13.35 -8.49 2.47
C THR A 83 14.25 -8.17 1.29
N GLU A 84 13.92 -8.67 0.08
CA GLU A 84 14.82 -8.62 -1.08
C GLU A 84 14.05 -8.35 -2.38
N THR A 85 14.68 -7.66 -3.32
CA THR A 85 14.07 -7.15 -4.56
C THR A 85 13.46 -8.27 -5.43
N ASN A 86 14.17 -9.39 -5.66
CA ASN A 86 13.63 -10.44 -6.53
C ASN A 86 12.41 -11.12 -5.93
N ARG A 87 12.37 -11.27 -4.60
CA ARG A 87 11.18 -11.79 -3.90
C ARG A 87 9.99 -10.85 -4.04
N VAL A 88 10.22 -9.54 -3.92
CA VAL A 88 9.19 -8.53 -4.16
C VAL A 88 8.70 -8.57 -5.60
N ILE A 89 9.59 -8.76 -6.58
CA ILE A 89 9.23 -8.90 -8.00
C ILE A 89 8.36 -10.16 -8.24
N GLU A 90 8.67 -11.28 -7.59
CA GLU A 90 7.85 -12.48 -7.68
C GLU A 90 6.43 -12.22 -7.17
N HIS A 91 6.30 -11.59 -6.00
CA HIS A 91 5.00 -11.19 -5.44
C HIS A 91 4.26 -10.18 -6.33
N ALA A 92 4.97 -9.24 -6.95
CA ALA A 92 4.38 -8.26 -7.85
C ALA A 92 3.81 -8.91 -9.13
N LYS A 93 4.54 -9.86 -9.70
CA LYS A 93 4.07 -10.64 -10.85
C LYS A 93 2.83 -11.48 -10.50
N GLU A 94 2.82 -12.11 -9.33
CA GLU A 94 1.67 -12.87 -8.86
C GLU A 94 0.46 -11.97 -8.60
N ALA A 95 0.65 -10.82 -7.94
CA ALA A 95 -0.41 -9.85 -7.74
C ALA A 95 -1.02 -9.37 -9.06
N LYS A 96 -0.18 -9.11 -10.07
CA LYS A 96 -0.61 -8.77 -11.43
C LYS A 96 -1.42 -9.90 -12.06
N GLU A 97 -0.92 -11.13 -12.04
CA GLU A 97 -1.61 -12.33 -12.56
C GLU A 97 -3.00 -12.49 -11.95
N LEU A 98 -3.14 -12.19 -10.67
CA LEU A 98 -4.38 -12.31 -9.91
C LEU A 98 -5.29 -11.08 -10.01
N GLY A 99 -4.90 -10.04 -10.76
CA GLY A 99 -5.77 -8.90 -11.09
C GLY A 99 -5.72 -7.73 -10.12
N ALA A 100 -4.64 -7.57 -9.33
CA ALA A 100 -4.45 -6.39 -8.48
C ALA A 100 -4.59 -5.09 -9.27
N SER A 101 -5.18 -4.07 -8.66
CA SER A 101 -5.30 -2.72 -9.24
C SER A 101 -4.04 -1.87 -9.06
N ALA A 102 -3.29 -2.15 -8.00
CA ALA A 102 -2.01 -1.54 -7.68
C ALA A 102 -1.21 -2.45 -6.74
N ILE A 103 0.09 -2.23 -6.67
CA ILE A 103 0.98 -2.89 -5.70
C ILE A 103 1.62 -1.89 -4.76
N VAL A 104 1.91 -2.36 -3.54
CA VAL A 104 2.55 -1.56 -2.49
C VAL A 104 3.82 -2.29 -2.04
N ALA A 105 4.97 -1.62 -2.13
CA ALA A 105 6.25 -2.17 -1.72
C ALA A 105 6.95 -1.25 -0.72
N THR A 106 7.59 -1.83 0.29
CA THR A 106 8.51 -1.13 1.19
C THR A 106 9.92 -1.11 0.57
N CYS A 107 10.84 -0.29 1.10
CA CYS A 107 12.25 -0.55 0.82
C CYS A 107 12.69 -1.91 1.39
N PRO A 108 13.78 -2.51 0.87
CA PRO A 108 14.34 -3.74 1.43
C PRO A 108 14.70 -3.56 2.92
N PHE A 109 14.48 -4.58 3.71
CA PHE A 109 14.74 -4.57 5.15
C PHE A 109 15.48 -5.82 5.57
N TYR A 110 15.88 -5.92 6.85
CA TYR A 110 16.78 -6.91 7.41
C TYR A 110 18.25 -6.64 7.00
N ALA A 111 18.60 -6.72 5.71
CA ALA A 111 19.85 -6.23 5.19
C ALA A 111 19.63 -4.82 4.61
N LEU A 112 20.03 -3.78 5.34
CA LEU A 112 19.76 -2.39 4.97
C LEU A 112 20.71 -1.94 3.85
N GLY A 113 20.13 -1.37 2.79
CA GLY A 113 20.86 -0.70 1.71
C GLY A 113 20.88 0.81 1.89
N GLY A 114 21.70 1.48 1.07
CA GLY A 114 21.69 2.94 0.95
C GLY A 114 20.63 3.43 -0.05
N LEU A 115 20.57 4.76 -0.24
CA LEU A 115 19.61 5.37 -1.17
C LEU A 115 19.75 4.87 -2.62
N PRO A 116 20.95 4.63 -3.17
CA PRO A 116 21.08 4.08 -4.52
C PRO A 116 20.46 2.70 -4.68
N GLU A 117 20.60 1.83 -3.67
CA GLU A 117 20.02 0.49 -3.67
C GLU A 117 18.49 0.54 -3.55
N ILE A 118 17.97 1.46 -2.73
CA ILE A 118 16.51 1.69 -2.58
C ILE A 118 15.92 2.24 -3.88
N GLU A 119 16.55 3.22 -4.51
CA GLU A 119 16.13 3.72 -5.82
C GLU A 119 16.10 2.61 -6.86
N ARG A 120 17.18 1.81 -6.93
CA ARG A 120 17.26 0.66 -7.82
C ARG A 120 16.17 -0.38 -7.56
N HIS A 121 15.85 -0.64 -6.29
CA HIS A 121 14.79 -1.56 -5.89
C HIS A 121 13.44 -1.19 -6.52
N PHE A 122 12.99 0.05 -6.35
CA PHE A 122 11.71 0.50 -6.93
C PHE A 122 11.72 0.48 -8.45
N ARG A 123 12.85 0.83 -9.09
CA ARG A 123 12.98 0.75 -10.55
C ARG A 123 12.83 -0.67 -11.07
N LEU A 124 13.52 -1.63 -10.47
CA LEU A 124 13.45 -3.03 -10.88
C LEU A 124 12.06 -3.64 -10.69
N ILE A 125 11.33 -3.26 -9.63
CA ILE A 125 9.94 -3.69 -9.44
C ILE A 125 9.06 -3.12 -10.56
N HIS A 126 9.16 -1.82 -10.84
CA HIS A 126 8.41 -1.19 -11.92
C HIS A 126 8.74 -1.79 -13.28
N GLU A 127 10.01 -2.02 -13.60
CA GLU A 127 10.44 -2.66 -14.85
C GLU A 127 9.85 -4.07 -15.02
N ALA A 128 9.66 -4.81 -13.92
CA ALA A 128 9.10 -6.16 -13.95
C ALA A 128 7.58 -6.19 -14.21
N VAL A 129 6.86 -5.15 -13.81
CA VAL A 129 5.39 -5.03 -13.94
C VAL A 129 4.98 -3.59 -14.31
N PRO A 130 5.44 -3.05 -15.46
CA PRO A 130 5.34 -1.62 -15.78
C PRO A 130 3.90 -1.09 -15.94
N GLU A 131 2.94 -1.96 -16.20
CA GLU A 131 1.52 -1.61 -16.32
C GLU A 131 0.79 -1.52 -14.98
N LEU A 132 1.41 -2.01 -13.89
CA LEU A 132 0.78 -2.04 -12.57
C LEU A 132 1.28 -0.86 -11.73
N PRO A 133 0.39 0.06 -11.30
CA PRO A 133 0.77 1.18 -10.44
C PRO A 133 1.50 0.73 -9.19
N LEU A 134 2.71 1.26 -8.95
CA LEU A 134 3.56 0.95 -7.81
C LEU A 134 3.48 2.07 -6.77
N PHE A 135 3.13 1.73 -5.54
CA PHE A 135 3.16 2.62 -4.38
C PHE A 135 4.35 2.29 -3.48
N ALA A 136 5.14 3.29 -3.15
CA ALA A 136 6.14 3.16 -2.10
C ALA A 136 5.48 3.21 -0.72
N TYR A 137 5.84 2.30 0.17
CA TYR A 137 5.35 2.28 1.53
C TYR A 137 6.44 2.71 2.50
N ASP A 138 6.32 3.93 3.02
CA ASP A 138 7.23 4.49 4.00
C ASP A 138 6.78 4.12 5.41
N ILE A 139 7.45 3.13 6.00
CA ILE A 139 7.16 2.60 7.35
C ILE A 139 8.45 2.31 8.12
N PRO A 140 9.17 3.34 8.57
CA PRO A 140 10.48 3.17 9.20
C PRO A 140 10.48 2.29 10.45
N VAL A 141 9.37 2.23 11.18
CA VAL A 141 9.25 1.36 12.37
C VAL A 141 9.42 -0.13 12.04
N CYS A 142 9.10 -0.54 10.80
CA CYS A 142 9.22 -1.94 10.36
C CYS A 142 10.49 -2.18 9.53
N VAL A 143 10.89 -1.20 8.71
CA VAL A 143 11.97 -1.38 7.74
C VAL A 143 13.25 -0.62 8.09
N HIS A 144 13.25 0.11 9.21
CA HIS A 144 14.40 0.87 9.76
C HIS A 144 15.01 1.90 8.79
N THR A 145 14.26 2.32 7.78
CA THR A 145 14.68 3.30 6.79
C THR A 145 13.54 4.23 6.47
N LYS A 146 13.76 5.55 6.58
CA LYS A 146 12.85 6.60 6.12
C LYS A 146 13.12 6.89 4.66
N LEU A 147 12.08 6.93 3.84
CA LEU A 147 12.18 7.30 2.44
C LEU A 147 12.25 8.83 2.29
N PRO A 148 13.31 9.39 1.69
CA PRO A 148 13.40 10.84 1.48
C PRO A 148 12.38 11.35 0.47
N GLY A 149 11.66 12.44 0.78
CA GLY A 149 10.66 13.04 -0.09
C GLY A 149 11.19 13.36 -1.49
N GLY A 150 12.42 13.89 -1.59
CA GLY A 150 13.05 14.19 -2.88
C GLY A 150 13.26 12.96 -3.77
N LEU A 151 13.58 11.79 -3.20
CA LEU A 151 13.66 10.53 -3.94
C LEU A 151 12.27 10.11 -4.44
N LEU A 152 11.26 10.18 -3.58
CA LEU A 152 9.89 9.80 -3.92
C LEU A 152 9.35 10.66 -5.06
N VAL A 153 9.48 11.98 -4.97
CA VAL A 153 9.03 12.92 -6.02
C VAL A 153 9.78 12.68 -7.34
N LYS A 154 11.09 12.47 -7.30
CA LYS A 154 11.90 12.12 -8.48
C LYS A 154 11.35 10.87 -9.17
N LEU A 155 11.12 9.79 -8.42
CA LEU A 155 10.60 8.53 -8.97
C LEU A 155 9.16 8.69 -9.50
N GLY A 156 8.37 9.55 -8.89
CA GLY A 156 7.04 9.93 -9.40
C GLY A 156 7.11 10.67 -10.73
N GLN A 157 7.99 11.67 -10.85
CA GLN A 157 8.19 12.42 -12.11
C GLN A 157 8.67 11.54 -13.26
N GLU A 158 9.44 10.50 -12.95
CA GLU A 158 9.94 9.54 -13.92
C GLU A 158 8.92 8.42 -14.22
N GLY A 159 7.77 8.42 -13.55
CA GLY A 159 6.70 7.42 -13.76
C GLY A 159 6.98 6.04 -13.14
N VAL A 160 8.02 5.92 -12.31
CA VAL A 160 8.36 4.68 -11.59
C VAL A 160 7.38 4.43 -10.45
N LEU A 161 7.04 5.48 -9.70
CA LEU A 161 6.04 5.42 -8.62
C LEU A 161 4.75 6.12 -9.05
N ALA A 162 3.62 5.49 -8.75
CA ALA A 162 2.30 6.07 -8.87
C ALA A 162 1.87 6.82 -7.60
N GLY A 163 2.44 6.45 -6.45
CA GLY A 163 2.10 7.07 -5.18
C GLY A 163 2.95 6.61 -4.01
N VAL A 164 2.58 7.14 -2.86
CA VAL A 164 3.21 6.85 -1.56
C VAL A 164 2.13 6.58 -0.52
N LYS A 165 2.31 5.53 0.27
CA LYS A 165 1.65 5.37 1.56
C LYS A 165 2.65 5.74 2.65
N ASP A 166 2.37 6.78 3.41
CA ASP A 166 3.22 7.21 4.53
C ASP A 166 2.63 6.77 5.87
N SER A 167 3.36 5.94 6.59
CA SER A 167 3.12 5.54 7.98
C SER A 167 4.37 5.81 8.84
N SER A 168 5.12 6.85 8.50
CA SER A 168 6.36 7.20 9.21
C SER A 168 6.12 7.90 10.54
N ASN A 169 4.91 8.41 10.78
CA ASN A 169 4.55 9.28 11.90
C ASN A 169 5.38 10.57 11.94
N ASP A 170 5.91 11.00 10.81
CA ASP A 170 6.63 12.27 10.64
C ASP A 170 5.77 13.25 9.83
N ASP A 171 4.85 13.93 10.52
CA ASP A 171 3.90 14.86 9.89
C ASP A 171 4.62 16.05 9.24
N VAL A 172 5.79 16.42 9.73
CA VAL A 172 6.59 17.49 9.14
C VAL A 172 7.14 17.03 7.78
N ALA A 173 7.75 15.86 7.73
CA ALA A 173 8.25 15.30 6.46
C ALA A 173 7.11 15.05 5.46
N PHE A 174 5.94 14.60 5.93
CA PHE A 174 4.77 14.41 5.07
C PHE A 174 4.27 15.74 4.45
N ARG A 175 4.23 16.82 5.24
CA ARG A 175 3.86 18.16 4.72
C ARG A 175 4.85 18.67 3.68
N PHE A 176 6.15 18.47 3.89
CA PHE A 176 7.15 18.80 2.87
C PHE A 176 6.96 17.96 1.60
N LEU A 177 6.67 16.66 1.74
CA LEU A 177 6.37 15.79 0.60
C LEU A 177 5.17 16.28 -0.20
N VAL A 178 4.09 16.70 0.47
CA VAL A 178 2.89 17.28 -0.18
C VAL A 178 3.26 18.55 -0.96
N ASP A 179 4.01 19.47 -0.35
CA ASP A 179 4.44 20.71 -0.99
C ASP A 179 5.36 20.46 -2.19
N ASP A 180 6.33 19.58 -2.05
CA ASP A 180 7.26 19.21 -3.12
C ASP A 180 6.55 18.48 -4.27
N ASN A 181 5.59 17.59 -3.95
CA ASN A 181 4.74 16.93 -4.94
C ASN A 181 3.90 17.93 -5.74
N ALA A 182 3.32 18.91 -5.05
CA ALA A 182 2.56 19.98 -5.70
C ALA A 182 3.43 20.85 -6.63
N LYS A 183 4.63 21.25 -6.18
CA LYS A 183 5.60 21.98 -7.00
C LYS A 183 6.07 21.19 -8.23
N ALA A 184 6.12 19.88 -8.11
CA ALA A 184 6.51 18.97 -9.19
C ALA A 184 5.36 18.64 -10.17
N GLY A 185 4.15 19.20 -9.97
CA GLY A 185 2.98 18.98 -10.82
C GLY A 185 2.14 17.77 -10.43
N HIS A 186 2.19 17.36 -9.15
CA HIS A 186 1.44 16.23 -8.57
C HIS A 186 1.72 14.87 -9.25
N PRO A 187 2.98 14.45 -9.39
CA PRO A 187 3.30 13.17 -10.00
C PRO A 187 2.88 11.96 -9.16
N LEU A 188 2.66 12.14 -7.85
CA LEU A 188 2.33 11.07 -6.89
C LEU A 188 0.94 11.26 -6.29
N THR A 189 0.25 10.14 -6.08
CA THR A 189 -0.86 10.04 -5.12
C THR A 189 -0.28 9.88 -3.71
N LEU A 190 -0.68 10.73 -2.76
CA LEU A 190 -0.18 10.71 -1.39
C LEU A 190 -1.25 10.22 -0.42
N LEU A 191 -1.01 9.05 0.18
CA LEU A 191 -1.91 8.41 1.14
C LEU A 191 -1.27 8.42 2.53
N THR A 192 -1.99 8.93 3.53
CA THR A 192 -1.54 8.85 4.94
C THR A 192 -2.00 7.56 5.59
N GLY A 193 -1.13 6.93 6.37
CA GLY A 193 -1.47 5.85 7.29
C GLY A 193 -1.57 6.31 8.75
N GLN A 194 -1.39 7.62 9.01
CA GLN A 194 -1.41 8.19 10.34
C GLN A 194 -2.84 8.62 10.70
N GLU A 195 -3.56 7.77 11.41
CA GLU A 195 -4.99 7.97 11.69
C GLU A 195 -5.28 9.11 12.67
N VAL A 196 -4.37 9.35 13.63
CA VAL A 196 -4.57 10.35 14.69
C VAL A 196 -4.63 11.78 14.17
N VAL A 197 -4.02 12.03 13.01
CA VAL A 197 -3.93 13.36 12.38
C VAL A 197 -4.43 13.33 10.93
N VAL A 198 -5.34 12.42 10.60
CA VAL A 198 -5.84 12.23 9.23
C VAL A 198 -6.49 13.50 8.66
N ASP A 199 -7.22 14.24 9.49
CA ASP A 199 -7.81 15.54 9.15
C ASP A 199 -6.72 16.56 8.76
N GLY A 200 -5.66 16.65 9.55
CA GLY A 200 -4.51 17.50 9.26
C GLY A 200 -3.78 17.12 7.96
N ALA A 201 -3.70 15.81 7.65
CA ALA A 201 -3.11 15.33 6.41
C ALA A 201 -3.96 15.72 5.19
N TYR A 202 -5.28 15.57 5.26
CA TYR A 202 -6.19 16.02 4.19
C TYR A 202 -6.13 17.54 4.01
N MET A 203 -6.11 18.32 5.11
CA MET A 203 -5.95 19.77 5.03
C MET A 203 -4.61 20.19 4.44
N ALA A 204 -3.55 19.40 4.62
CA ALA A 204 -2.26 19.64 4.00
C ALA A 204 -2.22 19.28 2.51
N GLY A 205 -3.16 18.46 2.02
CA GLY A 205 -3.26 18.07 0.60
C GLY A 205 -3.00 16.59 0.32
N ALA A 206 -3.18 15.70 1.31
CA ALA A 206 -3.21 14.27 1.05
C ALA A 206 -4.37 13.88 0.13
N ASP A 207 -4.14 12.94 -0.79
CA ASP A 207 -5.17 12.43 -1.70
C ASP A 207 -6.09 11.41 -1.04
N GLY A 208 -5.61 10.78 0.05
CA GLY A 208 -6.39 9.76 0.75
C GLY A 208 -5.72 9.27 2.03
N SER A 209 -6.37 8.30 2.64
CA SER A 209 -5.92 7.65 3.88
C SER A 209 -6.01 6.13 3.83
N VAL A 210 -5.17 5.48 4.64
CA VAL A 210 -5.11 4.02 4.76
C VAL A 210 -5.34 3.66 6.24
N PRO A 211 -6.57 3.88 6.76
CA PRO A 211 -6.87 3.79 8.19
C PRO A 211 -7.11 2.34 8.64
N GLY A 212 -6.35 1.89 9.64
CA GLY A 212 -6.49 0.55 10.23
C GLY A 212 -7.80 0.37 10.98
N LEU A 213 -8.29 1.42 11.68
CA LEU A 213 -9.55 1.40 12.41
C LEU A 213 -10.79 1.26 11.51
N ALA A 214 -10.69 1.52 10.21
CA ALA A 214 -11.76 1.25 9.27
C ALA A 214 -12.11 -0.25 9.18
N ASN A 215 -11.25 -1.15 9.65
CA ASN A 215 -11.61 -2.56 9.86
C ASN A 215 -12.68 -2.75 10.95
N VAL A 216 -12.87 -1.78 11.83
CA VAL A 216 -13.88 -1.79 12.90
C VAL A 216 -15.04 -0.88 12.54
N GLU A 217 -14.76 0.34 12.14
CA GLU A 217 -15.74 1.37 11.79
C GLU A 217 -15.25 2.14 10.53
N ALA A 218 -15.80 1.78 9.38
CA ALA A 218 -15.41 2.39 8.11
C ALA A 218 -16.19 3.67 7.77
N THR A 219 -17.40 3.84 8.34
CA THR A 219 -18.27 4.99 8.06
C THR A 219 -17.79 6.29 8.73
N GLY A 220 -16.86 6.19 9.66
CA GLY A 220 -16.29 7.34 10.38
C GLY A 220 -15.19 8.08 9.61
N TYR A 221 -14.74 7.55 8.46
CA TYR A 221 -13.70 8.13 7.61
C TYR A 221 -14.29 8.70 6.29
#